data_57140adb39ac059bad3bd27df22be0e2
#
_entry.id   57140adb39ac059bad3bd27df22be0e2
#
_cell.length_a   1.000
_cell.length_b   1.000
_cell.length_c   1.000
_cell.angle_alpha   90.00
_cell.angle_beta   90.00
_cell.angle_gamma   90.00
#
_symmetry.space_group_name_H-M   'P 1'
#
loop_
_entity.id
_entity.type
_entity.pdbx_description
1 polymer ?
#
loop_
_entity_poly.entity_id
_entity_poly.type
_entity_poly.pdbx_seq_one_letter_code
_entity_poly.pdbx_strand_id
1 'polypeptide(L)'
;MTTTEQTQPDQLGTLRDRVTFVTGGTRGIGAAICRALAGAGAAVAAGYWHQHERAQQFHDEMLAAYPGSEFTVHEGNIGSADDCRRVLSEVIDRHGRLDILVNNAGITIDRTVAKMTDEDWQRVIAVNLSGAFFMAQAALEHMLERGSGRIINVSSVIGETGNIGQVNYAASKSGLFGLTKSLAREALFQLGRAGHPVSDGIGLTVNAVTPGYIATDMLGTIPDKVLDRIRSQIPVGRLGNPGEIARVVCFLAADESAYITGQIWAVNGGLDM
;
A
#
# COMPACT_ATOMS: atom_id res chain seq x y z
N MET A 1 -4.56 46.17 -14.61
CA MET A 1 -3.35 45.45 -14.22
C MET A 1 -3.80 44.17 -13.55
N THR A 2 -3.90 43.09 -14.30
CA THR A 2 -4.30 41.78 -13.84
C THR A 2 -3.04 41.06 -13.38
N THR A 3 -2.90 40.85 -12.08
CA THR A 3 -1.88 40.04 -11.47
C THR A 3 -2.14 38.57 -11.86
N THR A 4 -1.34 38.06 -12.74
CA THR A 4 -1.26 36.65 -13.07
C THR A 4 -0.68 35.93 -11.83
N GLU A 5 -1.53 35.22 -11.10
CA GLU A 5 -1.07 34.22 -10.13
C GLU A 5 -0.25 33.16 -10.87
N GLN A 6 1.03 33.18 -10.61
CA GLN A 6 1.92 32.09 -11.02
C GLN A 6 1.55 30.86 -10.18
N THR A 7 0.76 29.98 -10.75
CA THR A 7 0.59 28.60 -10.25
C THR A 7 1.96 27.93 -10.27
N GLN A 8 2.52 27.68 -9.08
CA GLN A 8 3.72 26.84 -8.96
C GLN A 8 3.40 25.45 -9.51
N PRO A 9 4.21 24.91 -10.41
CA PRO A 9 4.05 23.54 -10.87
C PRO A 9 4.49 22.57 -9.78
N ASP A 10 3.76 21.45 -9.66
CA ASP A 10 4.07 20.25 -8.90
C ASP A 10 4.00 20.34 -7.36
N GLN A 11 2.81 20.39 -6.84
CA GLN A 11 2.52 19.65 -5.61
C GLN A 11 1.41 18.63 -5.93
N LEU A 12 1.79 17.36 -6.11
CA LEU A 12 0.90 16.24 -5.82
C LEU A 12 0.22 16.56 -4.49
N GLY A 13 -1.12 16.55 -4.43
CA GLY A 13 -1.94 17.09 -3.34
C GLY A 13 -1.30 17.00 -1.96
N THR A 14 -1.44 18.05 -1.19
CA THR A 14 -0.89 18.06 0.17
C THR A 14 -1.63 17.06 1.04
N LEU A 15 -0.88 16.22 1.77
CA LEU A 15 -1.42 15.29 2.77
C LEU A 15 -1.24 15.84 4.20
N ARG A 16 -1.13 17.17 4.33
CA ARG A 16 -1.05 17.81 5.65
C ARG A 16 -2.27 17.43 6.49
N ASP A 17 -2.07 17.23 7.78
CA ASP A 17 -3.09 16.82 8.73
C ASP A 17 -3.71 15.44 8.45
N ARG A 18 -3.09 14.63 7.57
CA ARG A 18 -3.45 13.22 7.34
C ARG A 18 -2.53 12.29 8.08
N VAL A 19 -3.10 11.24 8.68
CA VAL A 19 -2.38 10.15 9.31
C VAL A 19 -2.44 8.93 8.40
N THR A 20 -1.27 8.35 8.12
CA THR A 20 -1.14 7.20 7.25
C THR A 20 -0.58 6.00 7.99
N PHE A 21 -1.10 4.81 7.72
CA PHE A 21 -0.49 3.56 8.15
C PHE A 21 -0.08 2.71 6.94
N VAL A 22 1.20 2.31 6.89
CA VAL A 22 1.77 1.51 5.79
C VAL A 22 2.24 0.17 6.35
N THR A 23 1.56 -0.92 6.02
CA THR A 23 2.00 -2.26 6.43
C THR A 23 3.27 -2.66 5.67
N GLY A 24 4.26 -3.25 6.37
CA GLY A 24 5.58 -3.51 5.77
C GLY A 24 6.30 -2.25 5.32
N GLY A 25 6.14 -1.14 6.08
CA GLY A 25 6.58 0.21 5.72
C GLY A 25 8.08 0.48 5.87
N THR A 26 8.86 -0.42 6.46
CA THR A 26 10.26 -0.14 6.85
C THR A 26 11.29 -0.53 5.80
N ARG A 27 10.90 -1.09 4.64
CA ARG A 27 11.82 -1.47 3.55
C ARG A 27 11.15 -1.46 2.17
N GLY A 28 11.96 -1.52 1.12
CA GLY A 28 11.53 -1.69 -0.26
C GLY A 28 10.47 -0.67 -0.70
N ILE A 29 9.39 -1.15 -1.32
CA ILE A 29 8.27 -0.33 -1.78
C ILE A 29 7.62 0.40 -0.60
N GLY A 30 7.40 -0.28 0.53
CA GLY A 30 6.78 0.32 1.71
C GLY A 30 7.56 1.51 2.26
N ALA A 31 8.89 1.41 2.35
CA ALA A 31 9.74 2.53 2.78
C ALA A 31 9.68 3.71 1.81
N ALA A 32 9.65 3.45 0.50
CA ALA A 32 9.49 4.50 -0.51
C ALA A 32 8.12 5.19 -0.38
N ILE A 33 7.06 4.43 -0.12
CA ILE A 33 5.72 4.95 0.15
C ILE A 33 5.74 5.84 1.41
N CYS A 34 6.31 5.37 2.53
CA CYS A 34 6.43 6.17 3.76
C CYS A 34 7.17 7.49 3.51
N ARG A 35 8.31 7.46 2.79
CA ARG A 35 9.07 8.67 2.44
C ARG A 35 8.24 9.64 1.59
N ALA A 36 7.52 9.14 0.60
CA ALA A 36 6.70 9.97 -0.27
C ALA A 36 5.51 10.61 0.46
N LEU A 37 4.83 9.84 1.33
CA LEU A 37 3.72 10.34 2.15
C LEU A 37 4.19 11.40 3.16
N ALA A 38 5.33 11.17 3.84
CA ALA A 38 5.94 12.16 4.73
C ALA A 38 6.37 13.41 3.98
N GLY A 39 6.96 13.25 2.77
CA GLY A 39 7.30 14.38 1.89
C GLY A 39 6.09 15.19 1.43
N ALA A 40 4.91 14.59 1.34
CA ALA A 40 3.64 15.26 1.08
C ALA A 40 3.01 15.88 2.34
N GLY A 41 3.64 15.74 3.51
CA GLY A 41 3.23 16.38 4.77
C GLY A 41 2.37 15.51 5.69
N ALA A 42 2.19 14.22 5.40
CA ALA A 42 1.44 13.33 6.27
C ALA A 42 2.24 12.93 7.52
N ALA A 43 1.55 12.68 8.63
CA ALA A 43 2.05 11.85 9.72
C ALA A 43 2.02 10.38 9.26
N VAL A 44 3.12 9.64 9.51
CA VAL A 44 3.29 8.30 8.96
C VAL A 44 3.59 7.29 10.06
N ALA A 45 2.77 6.25 10.13
CA ALA A 45 3.02 5.04 10.92
C ALA A 45 3.47 3.90 9.98
N ALA A 46 4.60 3.26 10.26
CA ALA A 46 5.13 2.17 9.46
C ALA A 46 5.06 0.85 10.23
N GLY A 47 4.32 -0.13 9.68
CA GLY A 47 4.24 -1.47 10.22
C GLY A 47 5.45 -2.32 9.86
N TYR A 48 5.90 -3.18 10.76
CA TYR A 48 6.98 -4.15 10.53
C TYR A 48 6.75 -5.45 11.29
N TRP A 49 7.53 -6.50 10.96
CA TRP A 49 7.54 -7.76 11.68
C TRP A 49 8.96 -8.31 11.81
N HIS A 50 9.40 -8.64 13.03
CA HIS A 50 10.68 -9.25 13.40
C HIS A 50 11.98 -8.46 13.18
N GLN A 51 12.01 -7.37 12.46
CA GLN A 51 13.27 -6.66 12.16
C GLN A 51 13.37 -5.35 12.97
N HIS A 52 13.43 -5.46 14.29
CA HIS A 52 13.41 -4.32 15.21
C HIS A 52 14.51 -3.29 14.92
N GLU A 53 15.77 -3.74 14.77
CA GLU A 53 16.91 -2.85 14.53
C GLU A 53 16.74 -2.07 13.23
N ARG A 54 16.29 -2.75 12.16
CA ARG A 54 16.00 -2.09 10.87
C ARG A 54 14.84 -1.12 10.96
N ALA A 55 13.80 -1.46 11.71
CA ALA A 55 12.67 -0.57 11.93
C ALA A 55 13.08 0.68 12.69
N GLN A 56 13.91 0.55 13.72
CA GLN A 56 14.45 1.67 14.48
C GLN A 56 15.39 2.53 13.63
N GLN A 57 16.28 1.92 12.86
CA GLN A 57 17.14 2.65 11.92
C GLN A 57 16.31 3.47 10.93
N PHE A 58 15.28 2.86 10.34
CA PHE A 58 14.40 3.55 9.40
C PHE A 58 13.62 4.69 10.07
N HIS A 59 13.17 4.50 11.30
CA HIS A 59 12.53 5.55 12.10
C HIS A 59 13.45 6.77 12.24
N ASP A 60 14.71 6.54 12.64
CA ASP A 60 15.68 7.63 12.86
C ASP A 60 16.04 8.35 11.54
N GLU A 61 16.17 7.58 10.44
CA GLU A 61 16.34 8.14 9.09
C GLU A 61 15.16 9.05 8.69
N MET A 62 13.92 8.62 8.98
CA MET A 62 12.72 9.39 8.63
C MET A 62 12.63 10.69 9.42
N LEU A 63 12.91 10.66 10.73
CA LEU A 63 12.93 11.86 11.56
C LEU A 63 14.02 12.85 11.12
N ALA A 64 15.19 12.35 10.70
CA ALA A 64 16.26 13.19 10.19
C ALA A 64 15.94 13.81 8.81
N ALA A 65 15.28 13.03 7.94
CA ALA A 65 14.96 13.47 6.57
C ALA A 65 13.75 14.41 6.50
N TYR A 66 12.82 14.29 7.44
CA TYR A 66 11.58 15.06 7.48
C TYR A 66 11.39 15.72 8.85
N PRO A 67 12.23 16.71 9.21
CA PRO A 67 12.13 17.39 10.50
C PRO A 67 10.78 18.09 10.64
N GLY A 68 10.07 17.78 11.73
CA GLY A 68 8.72 18.28 11.99
C GLY A 68 7.59 17.37 11.46
N SER A 69 7.89 16.28 10.76
CA SER A 69 6.93 15.23 10.43
C SER A 69 6.83 14.23 11.58
N GLU A 70 5.62 13.81 11.93
CA GLU A 70 5.43 12.74 12.91
C GLU A 70 5.62 11.38 12.22
N PHE A 71 6.57 10.59 12.72
CA PHE A 71 6.84 9.25 12.21
C PHE A 71 6.92 8.23 13.35
N THR A 72 6.24 7.10 13.21
CA THR A 72 6.23 6.02 14.19
C THR A 72 6.40 4.65 13.53
N VAL A 73 6.86 3.66 14.31
CA VAL A 73 6.99 2.27 13.85
C VAL A 73 6.20 1.35 14.78
N HIS A 74 5.49 0.37 14.19
CA HIS A 74 4.59 -0.52 14.92
C HIS A 74 4.86 -1.97 14.54
N GLU A 75 5.11 -2.82 15.54
CA GLU A 75 5.32 -4.25 15.31
C GLU A 75 4.00 -5.01 15.31
N GLY A 76 3.80 -5.86 14.29
CA GLY A 76 2.66 -6.76 14.25
C GLY A 76 2.73 -7.76 13.09
N ASN A 77 2.26 -8.97 13.36
CA ASN A 77 2.09 -10.01 12.36
C ASN A 77 0.79 -9.76 11.58
N ILE A 78 0.91 -9.26 10.36
CA ILE A 78 -0.24 -8.97 9.50
C ILE A 78 -1.07 -10.22 9.15
N GLY A 79 -0.50 -11.42 9.26
CA GLY A 79 -1.25 -12.67 9.11
C GLY A 79 -2.16 -13.03 10.30
N SER A 80 -2.14 -12.24 11.39
CA SER A 80 -2.97 -12.40 12.59
C SER A 80 -4.01 -11.28 12.67
N ALA A 81 -5.28 -11.65 12.74
CA ALA A 81 -6.38 -10.68 12.86
C ALA A 81 -6.28 -9.85 14.16
N ASP A 82 -5.85 -10.47 15.26
CA ASP A 82 -5.73 -9.81 16.57
C ASP A 82 -4.57 -8.80 16.54
N ASP A 83 -3.44 -9.16 15.93
CA ASP A 83 -2.33 -8.21 15.75
C ASP A 83 -2.73 -7.04 14.85
N CYS A 84 -3.48 -7.29 13.77
CA CYS A 84 -3.98 -6.22 12.90
C CYS A 84 -4.84 -5.22 13.67
N ARG A 85 -5.79 -5.70 14.49
CA ARG A 85 -6.65 -4.83 15.31
C ARG A 85 -5.83 -4.06 16.36
N ARG A 86 -4.92 -4.75 17.07
CA ARG A 86 -4.04 -4.14 18.07
C ARG A 86 -3.19 -3.02 17.48
N VAL A 87 -2.48 -3.30 16.40
CA VAL A 87 -1.60 -2.33 15.74
C VAL A 87 -2.38 -1.12 15.24
N LEU A 88 -3.57 -1.34 14.67
CA LEU A 88 -4.39 -0.23 14.21
C LEU A 88 -4.89 0.64 15.36
N SER A 89 -5.31 0.03 16.49
CA SER A 89 -5.65 0.77 17.71
C SER A 89 -4.47 1.59 18.20
N GLU A 90 -3.27 1.01 18.28
CA GLU A 90 -2.05 1.73 18.68
C GLU A 90 -1.77 2.95 17.78
N VAL A 91 -1.96 2.82 16.46
CA VAL A 91 -1.80 3.93 15.53
C VAL A 91 -2.83 5.03 15.79
N ILE A 92 -4.11 4.65 15.93
CA ILE A 92 -5.18 5.61 16.20
C ILE A 92 -4.98 6.29 17.56
N ASP A 93 -4.63 5.54 18.60
CA ASP A 93 -4.38 6.08 19.95
C ASP A 93 -3.20 7.05 19.94
N ARG A 94 -2.16 6.74 19.18
CA ARG A 94 -0.94 7.56 19.10
C ARG A 94 -1.15 8.86 18.33
N HIS A 95 -1.84 8.79 17.19
CA HIS A 95 -2.00 9.91 16.25
C HIS A 95 -3.38 10.58 16.31
N GLY A 96 -4.32 10.04 17.08
CA GLY A 96 -5.68 10.54 17.22
C GLY A 96 -6.61 10.26 16.05
N ARG A 97 -6.08 9.71 14.93
CA ARG A 97 -6.85 9.43 13.71
C ARG A 97 -6.10 8.47 12.78
N LEU A 98 -6.84 7.91 11.82
CA LEU A 98 -6.28 7.25 10.64
C LEU A 98 -7.07 7.68 9.40
N ASP A 99 -6.38 8.23 8.41
CA ASP A 99 -6.97 8.71 7.15
C ASP A 99 -6.63 7.81 5.97
N ILE A 100 -5.43 7.24 5.96
CA ILE A 100 -4.91 6.48 4.84
C ILE A 100 -4.33 5.16 5.34
N LEU A 101 -4.84 4.04 4.83
CA LEU A 101 -4.28 2.71 5.01
C LEU A 101 -3.65 2.22 3.71
N VAL A 102 -2.37 1.85 3.76
CA VAL A 102 -1.67 1.20 2.64
C VAL A 102 -1.34 -0.25 3.01
N ASN A 103 -2.07 -1.20 2.45
CA ASN A 103 -1.81 -2.62 2.56
C ASN A 103 -0.68 -3.01 1.60
N ASN A 104 0.57 -2.87 2.04
CA ASN A 104 1.76 -3.16 1.26
C ASN A 104 2.49 -4.44 1.72
N ALA A 105 2.34 -4.87 2.97
CA ALA A 105 2.99 -6.08 3.46
C ALA A 105 2.71 -7.28 2.56
N GLY A 106 3.74 -8.05 2.29
CA GLY A 106 3.64 -9.26 1.48
C GLY A 106 4.91 -10.09 1.52
N ILE A 107 4.72 -11.39 1.32
CA ILE A 107 5.78 -12.39 1.23
C ILE A 107 5.61 -13.25 -0.02
N THR A 108 6.69 -13.85 -0.48
CA THR A 108 6.70 -14.92 -1.48
C THR A 108 7.28 -16.18 -0.89
N ILE A 109 6.72 -17.35 -1.25
CA ILE A 109 7.28 -18.67 -1.02
C ILE A 109 7.13 -19.43 -2.33
N ASP A 110 8.20 -19.42 -3.11
CA ASP A 110 8.17 -19.91 -4.48
C ASP A 110 8.40 -21.43 -4.51
N ARG A 111 7.40 -22.18 -4.97
CA ARG A 111 7.39 -23.63 -5.16
C ARG A 111 6.54 -23.98 -6.36
N THR A 112 6.95 -24.98 -7.13
CA THR A 112 6.01 -25.59 -8.10
C THR A 112 4.86 -26.26 -7.36
N VAL A 113 3.68 -26.31 -7.96
CA VAL A 113 2.46 -26.85 -7.33
C VAL A 113 2.69 -28.22 -6.71
N ALA A 114 3.42 -29.11 -7.40
CA ALA A 114 3.73 -30.45 -6.89
C ALA A 114 4.64 -30.50 -5.63
N LYS A 115 5.31 -29.38 -5.31
CA LYS A 115 6.22 -29.29 -4.16
C LYS A 115 5.75 -28.26 -3.12
N MET A 116 4.67 -27.54 -3.38
CA MET A 116 4.11 -26.56 -2.47
C MET A 116 3.39 -27.28 -1.33
N THR A 117 3.73 -26.94 -0.10
CA THR A 117 3.03 -27.49 1.07
C THR A 117 1.80 -26.64 1.41
N ASP A 118 0.89 -27.21 2.22
CA ASP A 118 -0.27 -26.49 2.70
C ASP A 118 0.16 -25.26 3.55
N GLU A 119 1.25 -25.38 4.30
CA GLU A 119 1.82 -24.29 5.10
C GLU A 119 2.38 -23.18 4.22
N ASP A 120 3.09 -23.51 3.12
CA ASP A 120 3.57 -22.53 2.14
C ASP A 120 2.41 -21.74 1.55
N TRP A 121 1.33 -22.43 1.20
CA TRP A 121 0.09 -21.82 0.70
C TRP A 121 -0.56 -20.91 1.75
N GLN A 122 -0.88 -21.48 2.91
CA GLN A 122 -1.62 -20.77 3.98
C GLN A 122 -0.85 -19.54 4.45
N ARG A 123 0.46 -19.63 4.58
CA ARG A 123 1.30 -18.52 5.04
C ARG A 123 1.28 -17.34 4.06
N VAL A 124 1.35 -17.59 2.75
CA VAL A 124 1.28 -16.54 1.74
C VAL A 124 -0.12 -15.91 1.70
N ILE A 125 -1.18 -16.73 1.72
CA ILE A 125 -2.57 -16.23 1.76
C ILE A 125 -2.83 -15.43 3.04
N ALA A 126 -2.39 -15.91 4.20
CA ALA A 126 -2.59 -15.25 5.49
C ALA A 126 -1.99 -13.83 5.50
N VAL A 127 -0.75 -13.67 5.02
CA VAL A 127 -0.08 -12.36 5.01
C VAL A 127 -0.61 -11.46 3.90
N ASN A 128 -0.64 -11.96 2.65
CA ASN A 128 -0.85 -11.11 1.48
C ASN A 128 -2.32 -10.74 1.24
N LEU A 129 -3.26 -11.61 1.61
CA LEU A 129 -4.69 -11.43 1.34
C LEU A 129 -5.49 -11.26 2.61
N SER A 130 -5.42 -12.22 3.53
CA SER A 130 -6.19 -12.15 4.78
C SER A 130 -5.75 -10.97 5.63
N GLY A 131 -4.44 -10.67 5.69
CA GLY A 131 -3.90 -9.51 6.41
C GLY A 131 -4.43 -8.19 5.85
N ALA A 132 -4.47 -8.04 4.52
CA ALA A 132 -5.06 -6.86 3.90
C ALA A 132 -6.56 -6.71 4.23
N PHE A 133 -7.30 -7.82 4.29
CA PHE A 133 -8.69 -7.83 4.73
C PHE A 133 -8.83 -7.42 6.21
N PHE A 134 -8.05 -8.02 7.12
CA PHE A 134 -8.11 -7.70 8.55
C PHE A 134 -7.77 -6.24 8.84
N MET A 135 -6.75 -5.71 8.20
CA MET A 135 -6.39 -4.29 8.29
C MET A 135 -7.48 -3.38 7.75
N ALA A 136 -8.04 -3.71 6.57
CA ALA A 136 -9.11 -2.94 5.97
C ALA A 136 -10.39 -2.98 6.84
N GLN A 137 -10.74 -4.14 7.40
CA GLN A 137 -11.89 -4.30 8.29
C GLN A 137 -11.75 -3.41 9.53
N ALA A 138 -10.57 -3.44 10.18
CA ALA A 138 -10.30 -2.64 11.37
C ALA A 138 -10.27 -1.13 11.07
N ALA A 139 -9.72 -0.72 9.91
CA ALA A 139 -9.68 0.69 9.52
C ALA A 139 -11.05 1.22 9.09
N LEU A 140 -11.88 0.39 8.48
CA LEU A 140 -13.16 0.79 7.91
C LEU A 140 -14.10 1.37 8.94
N GLU A 141 -14.21 0.77 10.11
CA GLU A 141 -15.07 1.25 11.21
C GLU A 141 -14.72 2.69 11.57
N HIS A 142 -13.45 2.97 11.85
CA HIS A 142 -12.96 4.32 12.16
C HIS A 142 -13.16 5.30 11.00
N MET A 143 -12.92 4.89 9.75
CA MET A 143 -13.09 5.74 8.58
C MET A 143 -14.57 6.06 8.31
N LEU A 144 -15.48 5.11 8.58
CA LEU A 144 -16.94 5.33 8.46
C LEU A 144 -17.46 6.34 9.48
N GLU A 145 -17.01 6.26 10.73
CA GLU A 145 -17.36 7.23 11.76
C GLU A 145 -16.92 8.66 11.40
N ARG A 146 -15.78 8.77 10.72
CA ARG A 146 -15.22 10.04 10.27
C ARG A 146 -15.77 10.54 8.93
N GLY A 147 -16.49 9.71 8.20
CA GLY A 147 -17.04 10.04 6.89
C GLY A 147 -16.01 10.10 5.75
N SER A 148 -14.76 9.72 5.99
CA SER A 148 -13.69 9.80 4.99
C SER A 148 -12.56 8.81 5.24
N GLY A 149 -11.89 8.39 4.15
CA GLY A 149 -10.71 7.52 4.23
C GLY A 149 -10.16 7.12 2.87
N ARG A 150 -8.95 6.59 2.87
CA ARG A 150 -8.25 6.02 1.70
C ARG A 150 -7.69 4.65 2.06
N ILE A 151 -8.07 3.62 1.31
CA ILE A 151 -7.48 2.29 1.42
C ILE A 151 -6.82 1.96 0.10
N ILE A 152 -5.51 1.67 0.13
CA ILE A 152 -4.73 1.36 -1.06
C ILE A 152 -4.07 0.01 -0.87
N ASN A 153 -4.41 -0.95 -1.74
CA ASN A 153 -3.86 -2.30 -1.71
C ASN A 153 -2.70 -2.42 -2.72
N VAL A 154 -1.52 -2.81 -2.25
CA VAL A 154 -0.38 -3.09 -3.14
C VAL A 154 -0.44 -4.55 -3.56
N SER A 155 -0.91 -4.76 -4.78
CA SER A 155 -0.99 -6.07 -5.43
C SER A 155 0.32 -6.38 -6.21
N SER A 156 0.23 -6.93 -7.39
CA SER A 156 1.35 -7.27 -8.28
C SER A 156 0.84 -7.57 -9.69
N VAL A 157 1.65 -7.33 -10.71
CA VAL A 157 1.44 -7.83 -12.06
C VAL A 157 1.29 -9.36 -12.09
N ILE A 158 1.93 -10.08 -11.16
CA ILE A 158 1.79 -11.54 -11.02
C ILE A 158 0.36 -11.95 -10.63
N GLY A 159 -0.40 -11.05 -10.00
CA GLY A 159 -1.83 -11.27 -9.76
C GLY A 159 -2.67 -11.23 -11.04
N GLU A 160 -2.19 -10.58 -12.08
CA GLU A 160 -2.83 -10.48 -13.42
C GLU A 160 -2.38 -11.60 -14.34
N THR A 161 -1.09 -11.82 -14.45
CA THR A 161 -0.48 -12.74 -15.43
C THR A 161 -0.21 -14.15 -14.91
N GLY A 162 -0.10 -14.33 -13.58
CA GLY A 162 0.44 -15.54 -12.98
C GLY A 162 1.95 -15.65 -13.20
N ASN A 163 2.60 -16.62 -12.51
CA ASN A 163 4.00 -16.97 -12.74
C ASN A 163 4.28 -18.42 -12.29
N ILE A 164 5.22 -19.07 -12.97
CA ILE A 164 5.65 -20.43 -12.61
C ILE A 164 6.24 -20.44 -11.20
N GLY A 165 5.76 -21.35 -10.35
CA GLY A 165 6.24 -21.49 -8.96
C GLY A 165 5.60 -20.52 -7.97
N GLN A 166 4.67 -19.67 -8.38
CA GLN A 166 4.06 -18.63 -7.54
C GLN A 166 2.53 -18.72 -7.47
N VAL A 167 1.96 -19.92 -7.52
CA VAL A 167 0.50 -20.08 -7.51
C VAL A 167 -0.16 -19.49 -6.26
N ASN A 168 0.46 -19.63 -5.08
CA ASN A 168 0.02 -19.02 -3.82
C ASN A 168 0.11 -17.49 -3.86
N TYR A 169 1.22 -16.96 -4.36
CA TYR A 169 1.43 -15.52 -4.50
C TYR A 169 0.46 -14.91 -5.53
N ALA A 170 0.35 -15.49 -6.72
CA ALA A 170 -0.57 -15.07 -7.75
C ALA A 170 -2.02 -15.06 -7.23
N ALA A 171 -2.47 -16.16 -6.61
CA ALA A 171 -3.79 -16.25 -6.02
C ALA A 171 -4.04 -15.16 -4.96
N SER A 172 -3.05 -14.92 -4.07
CA SER A 172 -3.17 -13.89 -3.05
C SER A 172 -3.28 -12.48 -3.63
N LYS A 173 -2.49 -12.18 -4.68
CA LYS A 173 -2.47 -10.86 -5.31
C LYS A 173 -3.67 -10.64 -6.25
N SER A 174 -4.15 -11.66 -6.94
CA SER A 174 -5.43 -11.62 -7.66
C SER A 174 -6.62 -11.42 -6.71
N GLY A 175 -6.61 -12.07 -5.54
CA GLY A 175 -7.64 -11.91 -4.52
C GLY A 175 -7.83 -10.46 -4.07
N LEU A 176 -6.76 -9.65 -4.06
CA LEU A 176 -6.83 -8.22 -3.74
C LEU A 176 -7.67 -7.42 -4.75
N PHE A 177 -7.85 -7.87 -5.98
CA PHE A 177 -8.70 -7.20 -6.97
C PHE A 177 -10.17 -7.30 -6.57
N GLY A 178 -10.62 -8.52 -6.22
CA GLY A 178 -11.97 -8.75 -5.71
C GLY A 178 -12.22 -8.01 -4.39
N LEU A 179 -11.27 -8.08 -3.46
CA LEU A 179 -11.32 -7.36 -2.19
C LEU A 179 -11.48 -5.85 -2.42
N THR A 180 -10.64 -5.25 -3.26
CA THR A 180 -10.67 -3.82 -3.59
C THR A 180 -12.02 -3.38 -4.14
N LYS A 181 -12.54 -4.09 -5.13
CA LYS A 181 -13.81 -3.75 -5.79
C LYS A 181 -15.02 -3.92 -4.88
N SER A 182 -15.03 -4.99 -4.09
CA SER A 182 -16.12 -5.25 -3.14
C SER A 182 -16.13 -4.24 -2.00
N LEU A 183 -14.96 -4.01 -1.41
CA LEU A 183 -14.82 -3.08 -0.29
C LEU A 183 -15.13 -1.64 -0.71
N ALA A 184 -14.75 -1.22 -1.93
CA ALA A 184 -15.09 0.10 -2.47
C ALA A 184 -16.61 0.32 -2.52
N ARG A 185 -17.37 -0.68 -2.98
CA ARG A 185 -18.83 -0.62 -3.06
C ARG A 185 -19.46 -0.63 -1.67
N GLU A 186 -18.99 -1.50 -0.79
CA GLU A 186 -19.51 -1.65 0.56
C GLU A 186 -19.26 -0.40 1.40
N ALA A 187 -18.06 0.17 1.32
CA ALA A 187 -17.70 1.40 2.04
C ALA A 187 -18.62 2.57 1.67
N LEU A 188 -18.87 2.80 0.39
CA LEU A 188 -19.77 3.84 -0.08
C LEU A 188 -21.24 3.59 0.35
N PHE A 189 -21.69 2.33 0.31
CA PHE A 189 -23.02 1.95 0.79
C PHE A 189 -23.17 2.22 2.29
N GLN A 190 -22.17 1.86 3.10
CA GLN A 190 -22.18 2.09 4.54
C GLN A 190 -22.07 3.57 4.92
N LEU A 191 -21.26 4.37 4.19
CA LEU A 191 -21.21 5.83 4.37
C LEU A 191 -22.57 6.47 4.18
N GLY A 192 -23.30 6.09 3.11
CA GLY A 192 -24.64 6.59 2.86
C GLY A 192 -25.62 6.23 3.99
N ARG A 193 -25.50 5.03 4.57
CA ARG A 193 -26.33 4.60 5.72
C ARG A 193 -25.97 5.32 7.02
N ALA A 194 -24.70 5.68 7.21
CA ALA A 194 -24.24 6.43 8.38
C ALA A 194 -24.60 7.92 8.33
N GLY A 195 -25.28 8.39 7.26
CA GLY A 195 -25.72 9.75 7.11
C GLY A 195 -24.62 10.72 6.63
N HIS A 196 -23.51 10.20 6.12
CA HIS A 196 -22.48 10.99 5.46
C HIS A 196 -22.80 11.11 3.96
N PRO A 197 -23.28 12.28 3.47
CA PRO A 197 -23.58 12.44 2.06
C PRO A 197 -22.28 12.34 1.24
N VAL A 198 -22.24 11.38 0.33
CA VAL A 198 -21.08 11.14 -0.56
C VAL A 198 -20.89 12.30 -1.54
N SER A 199 -21.95 13.14 -1.74
CA SER A 199 -21.96 14.25 -2.68
C SER A 199 -21.10 15.44 -2.31
N ASP A 200 -20.87 15.67 -1.01
CA ASP A 200 -20.32 16.95 -0.52
C ASP A 200 -18.97 16.77 0.23
N GLY A 201 -18.47 15.54 0.30
CA GLY A 201 -17.25 15.19 1.05
C GLY A 201 -16.18 14.53 0.19
N ILE A 202 -14.97 14.43 0.76
CA ILE A 202 -13.87 13.65 0.16
C ILE A 202 -14.12 12.14 0.17
N GLY A 203 -15.15 11.67 0.90
CA GLY A 203 -15.63 10.29 0.92
C GLY A 203 -14.57 9.26 1.29
N LEU A 204 -14.90 8.00 1.06
CA LEU A 204 -13.99 6.87 1.28
C LEU A 204 -13.73 6.17 -0.05
N THR A 205 -12.44 6.01 -0.40
CA THR A 205 -12.04 5.30 -1.63
C THR A 205 -11.18 4.08 -1.32
N VAL A 206 -11.33 3.05 -2.14
CA VAL A 206 -10.54 1.83 -2.06
C VAL A 206 -9.99 1.51 -3.43
N ASN A 207 -8.66 1.49 -3.60
CA ASN A 207 -7.99 1.22 -4.87
C ASN A 207 -6.86 0.22 -4.68
N ALA A 208 -6.37 -0.33 -5.78
CA ALA A 208 -5.17 -1.14 -5.78
C ALA A 208 -4.15 -0.63 -6.81
N VAL A 209 -2.88 -0.89 -6.55
CA VAL A 209 -1.79 -0.73 -7.51
C VAL A 209 -1.18 -2.11 -7.82
N THR A 210 -0.79 -2.35 -9.07
CA THR A 210 -0.13 -3.58 -9.52
C THR A 210 1.28 -3.27 -10.02
N PRO A 211 2.27 -3.27 -9.10
CA PRO A 211 3.67 -3.11 -9.47
C PRO A 211 4.13 -4.22 -10.40
N GLY A 212 4.97 -3.89 -11.38
CA GLY A 212 5.78 -4.84 -12.10
C GLY A 212 7.01 -5.28 -11.30
N TYR A 213 8.11 -5.58 -11.98
CA TYR A 213 9.39 -5.89 -11.33
C TYR A 213 10.07 -4.60 -10.87
N ILE A 214 10.15 -4.43 -9.55
CA ILE A 214 10.65 -3.22 -8.89
C ILE A 214 12.02 -3.50 -8.26
N ALA A 215 13.00 -2.64 -8.50
CA ALA A 215 14.36 -2.74 -7.94
C ALA A 215 14.34 -2.55 -6.42
N THR A 216 14.23 -3.66 -5.69
CA THR A 216 14.25 -3.75 -4.22
C THR A 216 15.23 -4.83 -3.77
N ASP A 217 15.54 -4.88 -2.47
CA ASP A 217 16.37 -5.95 -1.87
C ASP A 217 15.87 -7.36 -2.24
N MET A 218 14.57 -7.51 -2.51
CA MET A 218 13.95 -8.79 -2.90
C MET A 218 14.49 -9.31 -4.24
N LEU A 219 14.88 -8.43 -5.16
CA LEU A 219 15.51 -8.80 -6.43
C LEU A 219 17.03 -8.93 -6.33
N GLY A 220 17.66 -8.43 -5.27
CA GLY A 220 19.12 -8.45 -5.09
C GLY A 220 19.74 -9.85 -5.00
N THR A 221 18.93 -10.88 -4.79
CA THR A 221 19.37 -12.29 -4.76
C THR A 221 19.23 -13.00 -6.12
N ILE A 222 18.67 -12.32 -7.12
CA ILE A 222 18.42 -12.90 -8.46
C ILE A 222 19.69 -12.75 -9.31
N PRO A 223 20.18 -13.83 -9.95
CA PRO A 223 21.35 -13.77 -10.83
C PRO A 223 21.14 -12.78 -12.00
N ASP A 224 22.21 -12.05 -12.40
CA ASP A 224 22.15 -11.04 -13.46
C ASP A 224 21.54 -11.53 -14.76
N LYS A 225 21.88 -12.76 -15.19
CA LYS A 225 21.31 -13.37 -16.40
C LYS A 225 19.77 -13.49 -16.35
N VAL A 226 19.22 -13.74 -15.16
CA VAL A 226 17.75 -13.81 -14.96
C VAL A 226 17.17 -12.39 -14.96
N LEU A 227 17.86 -11.43 -14.31
CA LEU A 227 17.46 -10.03 -14.33
C LEU A 227 17.46 -9.45 -15.75
N ASP A 228 18.44 -9.80 -16.60
CA ASP A 228 18.48 -9.36 -17.99
C ASP A 228 17.31 -9.94 -18.82
N ARG A 229 16.97 -11.21 -18.54
CA ARG A 229 15.77 -11.80 -19.15
C ARG A 229 14.49 -11.08 -18.71
N ILE A 230 14.38 -10.76 -17.43
CA ILE A 230 13.23 -9.98 -16.91
C ILE A 230 13.18 -8.62 -17.59
N ARG A 231 14.30 -7.89 -17.64
CA ARG A 231 14.38 -6.57 -18.30
C ARG A 231 13.96 -6.62 -19.77
N SER A 232 14.34 -7.68 -20.49
CA SER A 232 13.98 -7.85 -21.90
C SER A 232 12.48 -8.08 -22.14
N GLN A 233 11.74 -8.50 -21.11
CA GLN A 233 10.29 -8.70 -21.17
C GLN A 233 9.50 -7.43 -20.82
N ILE A 234 10.15 -6.44 -20.18
CA ILE A 234 9.51 -5.19 -19.81
C ILE A 234 9.56 -4.23 -21.00
N PRO A 235 8.44 -3.77 -21.58
CA PRO A 235 8.44 -2.86 -22.73
C PRO A 235 9.24 -1.57 -22.51
N VAL A 236 9.24 -1.01 -21.29
CA VAL A 236 10.06 0.15 -20.92
C VAL A 236 11.56 -0.19 -20.81
N GLY A 237 11.96 -1.45 -20.85
CA GLY A 237 13.35 -1.92 -20.91
C GLY A 237 14.13 -1.86 -19.60
N ARG A 238 13.50 -1.59 -18.46
CA ARG A 238 14.14 -1.51 -17.13
C ARG A 238 13.23 -1.98 -16.02
N LEU A 239 13.81 -2.28 -14.88
CA LEU A 239 13.07 -2.44 -13.63
C LEU A 239 12.46 -1.10 -13.21
N GLY A 240 11.30 -1.15 -12.55
CA GLY A 240 10.70 0.00 -11.91
C GLY A 240 11.48 0.40 -10.64
N ASN A 241 11.35 1.65 -10.24
CA ASN A 241 11.88 2.17 -8.98
C ASN A 241 10.78 2.17 -7.90
N PRO A 242 11.09 1.86 -6.62
CA PRO A 242 10.11 1.98 -5.54
C PRO A 242 9.38 3.33 -5.49
N GLY A 243 10.07 4.43 -5.82
CA GLY A 243 9.50 5.77 -5.90
C GLY A 243 8.42 5.93 -6.96
N GLU A 244 8.45 5.14 -8.06
CA GLU A 244 7.40 5.19 -9.10
C GLU A 244 6.08 4.61 -8.58
N ILE A 245 6.17 3.56 -7.74
CA ILE A 245 4.99 3.01 -7.05
C ILE A 245 4.49 3.99 -5.98
N ALA A 246 5.39 4.54 -5.17
CA ALA A 246 5.06 5.49 -4.12
C ALA A 246 4.35 6.74 -4.67
N ARG A 247 4.74 7.23 -5.85
CA ARG A 247 4.07 8.36 -6.53
C ARG A 247 2.60 8.06 -6.82
N VAL A 248 2.28 6.87 -7.33
CA VAL A 248 0.89 6.50 -7.63
C VAL A 248 0.09 6.30 -6.34
N VAL A 249 0.72 5.74 -5.29
CA VAL A 249 0.08 5.62 -3.97
C VAL A 249 -0.23 7.01 -3.39
N CYS A 250 0.68 7.98 -3.44
CA CYS A 250 0.42 9.35 -3.00
C CYS A 250 -0.70 10.02 -3.81
N PHE A 251 -0.72 9.84 -5.13
CA PHE A 251 -1.80 10.33 -5.98
C PHE A 251 -3.17 9.78 -5.54
N LEU A 252 -3.27 8.46 -5.31
CA LEU A 252 -4.52 7.83 -4.86
C LEU A 252 -4.88 8.19 -3.40
N ALA A 253 -3.91 8.59 -2.59
CA ALA A 253 -4.10 9.01 -1.21
C ALA A 253 -4.63 10.44 -1.08
N ALA A 254 -4.43 11.28 -2.09
CA ALA A 254 -4.81 12.68 -2.10
C ALA A 254 -6.34 12.87 -2.14
N ASP A 255 -6.81 14.01 -1.61
CA ASP A 255 -8.24 14.36 -1.60
C ASP A 255 -8.76 14.57 -3.02
N GLU A 256 -7.94 15.08 -3.92
CA GLU A 256 -8.24 15.30 -5.34
C GLU A 256 -8.56 14.01 -6.09
N SER A 257 -8.19 12.85 -5.54
CA SER A 257 -8.51 11.53 -6.06
C SER A 257 -9.84 10.96 -5.53
N ALA A 258 -10.68 11.77 -4.90
CA ALA A 258 -11.95 11.34 -4.29
C ALA A 258 -12.93 10.67 -5.27
N TYR A 259 -12.82 10.94 -6.58
CA TYR A 259 -13.66 10.30 -7.60
C TYR A 259 -13.08 9.00 -8.17
N ILE A 260 -11.94 8.52 -7.60
CA ILE A 260 -11.24 7.31 -8.04
C ILE A 260 -11.43 6.24 -6.97
N THR A 261 -12.29 5.23 -7.24
CA THR A 261 -12.49 4.11 -6.32
C THR A 261 -12.78 2.80 -7.08
N GLY A 262 -12.42 1.67 -6.48
CA GLY A 262 -12.58 0.34 -7.06
C GLY A 262 -11.62 0.05 -8.22
N GLN A 263 -10.61 0.89 -8.46
CA GLN A 263 -9.70 0.77 -9.59
C GLN A 263 -8.45 -0.06 -9.26
N ILE A 264 -7.94 -0.72 -10.29
CA ILE A 264 -6.68 -1.46 -10.27
C ILE A 264 -5.72 -0.72 -11.19
N TRP A 265 -4.66 -0.12 -10.62
CA TRP A 265 -3.72 0.74 -11.35
C TRP A 265 -2.44 -0.02 -11.67
N ALA A 266 -2.23 -0.32 -12.93
CA ALA A 266 -1.00 -0.95 -13.40
C ALA A 266 0.18 0.04 -13.37
N VAL A 267 1.28 -0.37 -12.69
CA VAL A 267 2.55 0.38 -12.62
C VAL A 267 3.67 -0.62 -12.91
N ASN A 268 3.68 -1.17 -14.11
CA ASN A 268 4.43 -2.38 -14.46
C ASN A 268 5.37 -2.21 -15.68
N GLY A 269 5.50 -0.97 -16.21
CA GLY A 269 6.34 -0.71 -17.39
C GLY A 269 5.83 -1.34 -18.69
N GLY A 270 4.52 -1.64 -18.75
CA GLY A 270 3.86 -2.24 -19.92
C GLY A 270 3.93 -3.77 -19.94
N LEU A 271 4.33 -4.43 -18.85
CA LEU A 271 4.37 -5.91 -18.77
C LEU A 271 3.01 -6.56 -18.98
N ASP A 272 1.97 -5.91 -18.54
CA ASP A 272 0.58 -6.28 -18.77
C ASP A 272 -0.22 -5.04 -19.17
N MET A 273 -0.84 -5.09 -20.36
CA MET A 273 -1.57 -3.99 -20.99
C MET A 273 -2.92 -4.48 -21.52
#